data_eedb5c9557116ec7477f7003bbbb0a2d
#
_entry.id   eedb5c9557116ec7477f7003bbbb0a2d
#
_cell.length_a   1.000
_cell.length_b   1.000
_cell.length_c   1.000
_cell.angle_alpha   90.00
_cell.angle_beta   90.00
_cell.angle_gamma   90.00
#
_symmetry.space_group_name_H-M   'P 1'
#
loop_
_entity.id
_entity.type
_entity.pdbx_description
1 polymer ?
#
loop_
_entity_poly.entity_id
_entity_poly.type
_entity_poly.pdbx_seq_one_letter_code
_entity_poly.pdbx_strand_id
1 'polypeptide(L)'
;MARLPKTAAAGLSAVLLAGCASLSNDGGLADVSRLTQERIGQPASLSRDADNSQQVAALLAQPLTPETAVQVALLNSPALKASLAELGVSEAEFVQSGRMRNPSLGFGRIRGGSETEIDRSVTFDIAGLLTLPARSRIEGRRFEQAKLQAAAQAVQLAADTRRAYFSAVAAAQSAAFAEQVRVAADASSELAEKMAKVGNWSKLDQARERAFYQDALTQLARSRHEATASREQLIRLLGLWGEQQNFTLPDRLPDLPSQPKEMNDAEAQALTRRLDMQAARRDTEATADALGLTKATGFINVFDAGYANKSSTGKPRENGFEVTLELPIFDWGSAKVARAQAQYMQSVHRTTDTAVRARSEVREAYSSYRTTYDIARHYRDEVVPLRKKISDEVLLRYNGMLASVFELLADSREQLNSVNTAIETQRDFWIAETRLHTAVNGGSANETRTTP
;
A
#
# COMPACT_ATOMS: atom_id res chain seq x y z
N MET A 1 33.73 8.38 56.96
CA MET A 1 33.44 7.27 56.01
C MET A 1 32.01 6.81 56.26
N ALA A 2 31.02 7.37 55.55
CA ALA A 2 29.61 6.92 55.63
C ALA A 2 29.46 5.72 54.70
N ARG A 3 29.18 4.53 55.22
CA ARG A 3 28.85 3.33 54.48
C ARG A 3 27.40 3.48 54.02
N LEU A 4 27.19 3.69 52.70
CA LEU A 4 25.85 3.55 52.13
C LEU A 4 25.28 2.17 52.50
N PRO A 5 24.00 2.08 52.92
CA PRO A 5 23.39 0.81 53.25
C PRO A 5 23.26 -0.07 52.03
N LYS A 6 23.69 -1.32 52.13
CA LYS A 6 23.66 -2.32 51.04
C LYS A 6 22.26 -2.51 50.41
N THR A 7 21.21 -2.12 51.10
CA THR A 7 19.83 -2.11 50.64
C THR A 7 19.52 -1.01 49.61
N ALA A 8 20.20 0.15 49.69
CA ALA A 8 20.03 1.23 48.71
C ALA A 8 20.71 0.88 47.36
N ALA A 9 21.86 0.18 47.40
CA ALA A 9 22.55 -0.28 46.20
C ALA A 9 21.78 -1.39 45.46
N ALA A 10 21.14 -2.32 46.22
CA ALA A 10 20.30 -3.38 45.62
C ALA A 10 19.01 -2.84 45.01
N GLY A 11 18.39 -1.81 45.62
CA GLY A 11 17.22 -1.13 45.08
C GLY A 11 17.52 -0.37 43.79
N LEU A 12 18.67 0.30 43.68
CA LEU A 12 19.10 1.00 42.47
C LEU A 12 19.42 0.04 41.34
N SER A 13 20.02 -1.12 41.62
CA SER A 13 20.29 -2.16 40.60
C SER A 13 19.02 -2.82 40.07
N ALA A 14 17.97 -3.01 40.87
CA ALA A 14 16.70 -3.58 40.44
C ALA A 14 15.91 -2.61 39.53
N VAL A 15 15.98 -1.30 39.79
CA VAL A 15 15.35 -0.26 38.94
C VAL A 15 16.07 -0.12 37.60
N LEU A 16 17.38 -0.33 37.54
CA LEU A 16 18.17 -0.30 36.31
C LEU A 16 17.92 -1.51 35.40
N LEU A 17 17.50 -2.64 35.92
CA LEU A 17 17.18 -3.85 35.14
C LEU A 17 15.74 -3.90 34.64
N ALA A 18 14.80 -3.16 35.24
CA ALA A 18 13.38 -3.15 34.84
C ALA A 18 13.04 -2.22 33.65
N GLY A 19 14.00 -1.45 33.17
CA GLY A 19 13.76 -0.40 32.15
C GLY A 19 14.34 -0.64 30.77
N CYS A 20 14.91 -1.82 30.46
CA CYS A 20 15.44 -2.08 29.12
C CYS A 20 14.30 -2.41 28.15
N ALA A 21 13.85 -1.43 27.37
CA ALA A 21 13.06 -1.70 26.18
C ALA A 21 13.85 -2.69 25.29
N SER A 22 13.24 -3.83 24.97
CA SER A 22 13.80 -4.87 24.09
C SER A 22 13.05 -4.89 22.78
N LEU A 23 13.72 -5.26 21.70
CA LEU A 23 13.07 -5.56 20.43
C LEU A 23 12.06 -6.69 20.65
N SER A 24 10.88 -6.56 20.04
CA SER A 24 9.89 -7.62 20.03
C SER A 24 10.32 -8.76 19.09
N ASN A 25 9.85 -9.96 19.31
CA ASN A 25 10.21 -11.11 18.46
C ASN A 25 9.62 -10.96 17.04
N ASP A 26 8.51 -10.27 16.88
CA ASP A 26 7.78 -10.13 15.63
C ASP A 26 7.89 -8.73 14.98
N GLY A 27 8.47 -7.76 15.69
CA GLY A 27 8.63 -6.40 15.18
C GLY A 27 7.33 -5.70 14.84
N GLY A 28 6.23 -6.04 15.54
CA GLY A 28 4.90 -5.50 15.28
C GLY A 28 4.17 -6.11 14.08
N LEU A 29 4.70 -7.19 13.48
CA LEU A 29 4.07 -7.85 12.32
C LEU A 29 2.70 -8.46 12.62
N ALA A 30 2.49 -8.98 13.83
CA ALA A 30 1.19 -9.52 14.24
C ALA A 30 0.09 -8.44 14.21
N ASP A 31 0.40 -7.23 14.70
CA ASP A 31 -0.53 -6.09 14.63
C ASP A 31 -0.82 -5.69 13.17
N VAL A 32 0.21 -5.58 12.32
CA VAL A 32 0.06 -5.25 10.90
C VAL A 32 -0.76 -6.32 10.19
N SER A 33 -0.51 -7.60 10.44
CA SER A 33 -1.28 -8.72 9.87
C SER A 33 -2.75 -8.65 10.29
N ARG A 34 -3.03 -8.45 11.58
CA ARG A 34 -4.39 -8.30 12.11
C ARG A 34 -5.10 -7.10 11.48
N LEU A 35 -4.45 -5.92 11.46
CA LEU A 35 -4.99 -4.71 10.85
C LEU A 35 -5.30 -4.91 9.36
N THR A 36 -4.43 -5.59 8.62
CA THR A 36 -4.62 -5.92 7.21
C THR A 36 -5.80 -6.87 7.03
N GLN A 37 -5.81 -7.97 7.77
CA GLN A 37 -6.87 -8.98 7.72
C GLN A 37 -8.27 -8.39 7.98
N GLU A 38 -8.40 -7.52 9.00
CA GLU A 38 -9.67 -6.84 9.33
C GLU A 38 -10.19 -5.96 8.18
N ARG A 39 -9.29 -5.46 7.29
CA ARG A 39 -9.65 -4.56 6.18
C ARG A 39 -9.88 -5.31 4.88
N ILE A 40 -9.11 -6.34 4.59
CA ILE A 40 -9.26 -7.10 3.33
C ILE A 40 -10.27 -8.26 3.45
N GLY A 41 -10.66 -8.64 4.68
CA GLY A 41 -11.65 -9.70 4.93
C GLY A 41 -11.14 -11.12 4.65
N GLN A 42 -9.82 -11.31 4.57
CA GLN A 42 -9.20 -12.63 4.35
C GLN A 42 -7.88 -12.73 5.13
N PRO A 43 -7.38 -13.95 5.43
CA PRO A 43 -6.13 -14.14 6.16
C PRO A 43 -4.97 -13.40 5.50
N ALA A 44 -4.22 -12.64 6.29
CA ALA A 44 -3.03 -11.92 5.87
C ALA A 44 -1.84 -12.42 6.70
N SER A 45 -1.11 -13.38 6.16
CA SER A 45 0.13 -13.87 6.77
C SER A 45 1.30 -13.05 6.21
N LEU A 46 1.76 -12.06 6.99
CA LEU A 46 2.85 -11.19 6.58
C LEU A 46 4.16 -11.68 7.20
N SER A 47 5.23 -11.69 6.42
CA SER A 47 6.57 -12.09 6.87
C SER A 47 7.63 -11.26 6.15
N ARG A 48 8.70 -10.92 6.88
CA ARG A 48 9.87 -10.23 6.29
C ARG A 48 10.81 -11.19 5.56
N ASP A 49 11.09 -12.33 6.16
CA ASP A 49 12.21 -13.20 5.80
C ASP A 49 11.82 -14.65 5.49
N ALA A 50 10.52 -15.02 5.61
CA ALA A 50 10.11 -16.39 5.36
C ALA A 50 10.23 -16.73 3.86
N ASP A 51 10.77 -17.91 3.59
CA ASP A 51 10.67 -18.53 2.27
C ASP A 51 9.26 -19.09 2.09
N ASN A 52 8.44 -18.34 1.37
CA ASN A 52 7.07 -18.69 1.07
C ASN A 52 6.94 -19.42 -0.29
N SER A 53 8.04 -19.83 -0.91
CA SER A 53 8.05 -20.38 -2.27
C SER A 53 7.12 -21.58 -2.44
N GLN A 54 7.10 -22.52 -1.48
CA GLN A 54 6.21 -23.67 -1.51
C GLN A 54 4.73 -23.30 -1.40
N GLN A 55 4.40 -22.37 -0.52
CA GLN A 55 3.02 -21.88 -0.35
C GLN A 55 2.55 -21.13 -1.59
N VAL A 56 3.40 -20.27 -2.16
CA VAL A 56 3.13 -19.57 -3.42
C VAL A 56 2.92 -20.56 -4.56
N ALA A 57 3.80 -21.57 -4.71
CA ALA A 57 3.65 -22.60 -5.73
C ALA A 57 2.34 -23.39 -5.59
N ALA A 58 1.93 -23.72 -4.36
CA ALA A 58 0.64 -24.39 -4.10
C ALA A 58 -0.58 -23.53 -4.50
N LEU A 59 -0.52 -22.20 -4.25
CA LEU A 59 -1.58 -21.27 -4.66
C LEU A 59 -1.63 -21.08 -6.19
N LEU A 60 -0.51 -21.13 -6.87
CA LEU A 60 -0.41 -20.99 -8.33
C LEU A 60 -0.75 -22.27 -9.11
N ALA A 61 -0.82 -23.43 -8.45
CA ALA A 61 -1.14 -24.71 -9.08
C ALA A 61 -2.59 -24.82 -9.58
N GLN A 62 -3.49 -23.95 -9.10
CA GLN A 62 -4.88 -23.86 -9.52
C GLN A 62 -5.13 -22.54 -10.24
N PRO A 63 -6.20 -22.44 -11.05
CA PRO A 63 -6.60 -21.16 -11.63
C PRO A 63 -6.75 -20.09 -10.55
N LEU A 64 -6.09 -18.93 -10.75
CA LEU A 64 -6.12 -17.85 -9.77
C LEU A 64 -7.53 -17.31 -9.59
N THR A 65 -7.90 -17.09 -8.32
CA THR A 65 -9.05 -16.28 -7.93
C THR A 65 -8.57 -14.89 -7.46
N PRO A 66 -9.44 -13.88 -7.32
CA PRO A 66 -9.06 -12.60 -6.75
C PRO A 66 -8.43 -12.73 -5.35
N GLU A 67 -8.96 -13.68 -4.54
CA GLU A 67 -8.50 -13.96 -3.18
C GLU A 67 -7.11 -14.60 -3.15
N THR A 68 -6.90 -15.64 -3.99
CA THR A 68 -5.58 -16.31 -4.07
C THR A 68 -4.53 -15.40 -4.67
N ALA A 69 -4.87 -14.54 -5.64
CA ALA A 69 -3.96 -13.54 -6.17
C ALA A 69 -3.49 -12.56 -5.08
N VAL A 70 -4.41 -12.05 -4.25
CA VAL A 70 -4.06 -11.20 -3.10
C VAL A 70 -3.18 -11.94 -2.10
N GLN A 71 -3.46 -13.21 -1.78
CA GLN A 71 -2.62 -14.00 -0.88
C GLN A 71 -1.20 -14.15 -1.43
N VAL A 72 -1.04 -14.47 -2.71
CA VAL A 72 0.28 -14.55 -3.36
C VAL A 72 1.01 -13.20 -3.28
N ALA A 73 0.33 -12.08 -3.57
CA ALA A 73 0.94 -10.75 -3.49
C ALA A 73 1.43 -10.43 -2.07
N LEU A 74 0.61 -10.68 -1.04
CA LEU A 74 0.97 -10.44 0.35
C LEU A 74 2.14 -11.30 0.84
N LEU A 75 2.26 -12.53 0.35
CA LEU A 75 3.34 -13.46 0.70
C LEU A 75 4.65 -13.16 -0.03
N ASN A 76 4.58 -12.68 -1.27
CA ASN A 76 5.73 -12.71 -2.18
C ASN A 76 6.20 -11.33 -2.66
N SER A 77 5.37 -10.26 -2.57
CA SER A 77 5.73 -8.93 -3.10
C SER A 77 7.00 -8.37 -2.46
N PRO A 78 8.07 -8.10 -3.23
CA PRO A 78 9.29 -7.48 -2.71
C PRO A 78 9.05 -6.07 -2.16
N ALA A 79 8.14 -5.32 -2.77
CA ALA A 79 7.79 -3.97 -2.32
C ALA A 79 7.17 -3.98 -0.92
N LEU A 80 6.27 -4.94 -0.64
CA LEU A 80 5.71 -5.11 0.68
C LEU A 80 6.77 -5.56 1.69
N LYS A 81 7.64 -6.50 1.34
CA LYS A 81 8.75 -6.93 2.23
C LYS A 81 9.67 -5.78 2.59
N ALA A 82 9.98 -4.88 1.64
CA ALA A 82 10.75 -3.66 1.91
C ALA A 82 10.04 -2.74 2.91
N SER A 83 8.74 -2.53 2.77
CA SER A 83 7.93 -1.75 3.72
C SER A 83 7.87 -2.39 5.12
N LEU A 84 7.78 -3.71 5.20
CA LEU A 84 7.83 -4.42 6.48
C LEU A 84 9.23 -4.36 7.12
N ALA A 85 10.30 -4.24 6.34
CA ALA A 85 11.65 -3.98 6.86
C ALA A 85 11.77 -2.57 7.47
N GLU A 86 11.13 -1.55 6.85
CA GLU A 86 11.05 -0.19 7.40
C GLU A 86 10.36 -0.14 8.77
N LEU A 87 9.35 -0.99 8.98
CA LEU A 87 8.74 -1.16 10.30
C LEU A 87 9.75 -1.59 11.37
N GLY A 88 10.72 -2.45 11.01
CA GLY A 88 11.80 -2.85 11.90
C GLY A 88 12.76 -1.71 12.25
N VAL A 89 12.98 -0.77 11.32
CA VAL A 89 13.74 0.45 11.60
C VAL A 89 13.01 1.30 12.64
N SER A 90 11.71 1.50 12.45
CA SER A 90 10.88 2.28 13.40
C SER A 90 10.80 1.65 14.78
N GLU A 91 10.77 0.31 14.88
CA GLU A 91 10.85 -0.40 16.16
C GLU A 91 12.20 -0.16 16.83
N ALA A 92 13.30 -0.26 16.07
CA ALA A 92 14.64 -0.03 16.62
C ALA A 92 14.81 1.40 17.16
N GLU A 93 14.24 2.41 16.47
CA GLU A 93 14.22 3.80 16.94
C GLU A 93 13.41 3.95 18.24
N PHE A 94 12.23 3.32 18.30
CA PHE A 94 11.42 3.29 19.52
C PHE A 94 12.18 2.66 20.70
N VAL A 95 12.76 1.48 20.49
CA VAL A 95 13.56 0.79 21.54
C VAL A 95 14.77 1.62 21.95
N GLN A 96 15.47 2.23 20.98
CA GLN A 96 16.62 3.10 21.26
C GLN A 96 16.23 4.35 22.05
N SER A 97 15.07 4.93 21.78
CA SER A 97 14.56 6.10 22.51
C SER A 97 14.24 5.82 23.98
N GLY A 98 13.87 4.57 24.28
CA GLY A 98 13.62 4.08 25.64
C GLY A 98 14.86 3.65 26.42
N ARG A 99 16.04 3.76 25.82
CA ARG A 99 17.33 3.45 26.47
C ARG A 99 18.02 4.69 26.99
N MET A 100 18.67 4.55 28.13
CA MET A 100 19.61 5.57 28.63
C MET A 100 20.83 5.66 27.72
N ARG A 101 21.37 6.86 27.58
CA ARG A 101 22.70 7.02 26.98
C ARG A 101 23.74 6.33 27.86
N ASN A 102 24.71 5.68 27.22
CA ASN A 102 25.83 5.08 27.94
C ASN A 102 26.60 6.16 28.70
N PRO A 103 27.12 5.85 29.91
CA PRO A 103 27.98 6.77 30.63
C PRO A 103 29.25 7.03 29.85
N SER A 104 29.72 8.25 29.91
CA SER A 104 31.01 8.64 29.33
C SER A 104 32.14 8.40 30.36
N LEU A 105 33.19 7.75 29.88
CA LEU A 105 34.43 7.58 30.66
C LEU A 105 35.46 8.58 30.18
N GLY A 106 35.88 9.49 31.04
CA GLY A 106 36.98 10.42 30.79
C GLY A 106 38.30 9.90 31.39
N PHE A 107 39.35 9.92 30.60
CA PHE A 107 40.70 9.65 31.07
C PHE A 107 41.64 10.72 30.52
N GLY A 108 42.25 11.49 31.40
CA GLY A 108 43.25 12.51 31.08
C GLY A 108 44.57 12.19 31.74
N ARG A 109 45.68 12.40 31.08
CA ARG A 109 47.03 12.37 31.66
C ARG A 109 47.77 13.58 31.16
N ILE A 110 48.13 14.46 32.10
CA ILE A 110 48.92 15.69 31.84
C ILE A 110 50.24 15.53 32.52
N ARG A 111 51.34 15.86 31.83
CA ARG A 111 52.69 15.84 32.35
C ARG A 111 53.31 17.21 32.18
N GLY A 112 53.74 17.80 33.31
CA GLY A 112 54.44 19.10 33.35
C GLY A 112 55.68 19.00 34.25
N GLY A 113 56.85 19.02 33.64
CA GLY A 113 58.11 18.83 34.40
C GLY A 113 58.21 17.47 35.10
N SER A 114 58.41 17.47 36.40
CA SER A 114 58.45 16.23 37.23
C SER A 114 57.07 15.78 37.73
N GLU A 115 56.01 16.55 37.52
CA GLU A 115 54.65 16.22 37.95
C GLU A 115 53.84 15.54 36.85
N THR A 116 53.12 14.48 37.24
CA THR A 116 52.14 13.83 36.38
C THR A 116 50.78 13.88 37.04
N GLU A 117 49.78 14.39 36.36
CA GLU A 117 48.39 14.43 36.76
C GLU A 117 47.57 13.40 35.95
N ILE A 118 46.75 12.62 36.62
CA ILE A 118 45.87 11.65 36.01
C ILE A 118 44.43 11.93 36.47
N ASP A 119 43.59 12.29 35.52
CA ASP A 119 42.15 12.51 35.72
C ASP A 119 41.36 11.31 35.21
N ARG A 120 40.34 10.90 35.97
CA ARG A 120 39.41 9.88 35.60
C ARG A 120 38.01 10.37 35.98
N SER A 121 37.08 10.28 35.04
CA SER A 121 35.70 10.68 35.29
C SER A 121 34.72 9.67 34.72
N VAL A 122 33.56 9.59 35.32
CA VAL A 122 32.39 8.86 34.83
C VAL A 122 31.22 9.84 34.85
N THR A 123 30.63 10.11 33.67
CA THR A 123 29.57 11.12 33.51
C THR A 123 28.32 10.53 32.96
N PHE A 124 27.15 10.91 33.48
CA PHE A 124 25.81 10.46 33.09
C PHE A 124 24.99 11.64 32.55
N ASP A 125 24.25 11.42 31.48
CA ASP A 125 23.29 12.37 30.90
C ASP A 125 21.99 12.40 31.77
N ILE A 126 21.90 13.41 32.65
CA ILE A 126 20.75 13.58 33.54
C ILE A 126 19.55 14.16 32.78
N ALA A 127 19.78 15.08 31.83
CA ALA A 127 18.73 15.64 30.98
C ALA A 127 18.07 14.53 30.15
N GLY A 128 18.89 13.65 29.59
CA GLY A 128 18.42 12.48 28.85
C GLY A 128 17.62 11.51 29.74
N LEU A 129 18.03 11.28 30.98
CA LEU A 129 17.29 10.44 31.94
C LEU A 129 15.91 11.03 32.28
N LEU A 130 15.83 12.31 32.59
CA LEU A 130 14.58 12.99 32.93
C LEU A 130 13.59 13.06 31.76
N THR A 131 14.10 13.17 30.54
CA THR A 131 13.27 13.24 29.34
C THR A 131 12.94 11.88 28.71
N LEU A 132 13.57 10.79 29.19
CA LEU A 132 13.43 9.44 28.64
C LEU A 132 11.96 8.96 28.54
N PRO A 133 11.07 9.12 29.57
CA PRO A 133 9.69 8.68 29.45
C PRO A 133 8.90 9.45 28.37
N ALA A 134 9.19 10.74 28.18
CA ALA A 134 8.55 11.57 27.17
C ALA A 134 9.02 11.20 25.76
N ARG A 135 10.34 11.00 25.59
CA ARG A 135 10.91 10.55 24.31
C ARG A 135 10.40 9.19 23.91
N SER A 136 10.41 8.22 24.82
CA SER A 136 9.87 6.87 24.57
C SER A 136 8.39 6.89 24.20
N ARG A 137 7.57 7.75 24.80
CA ARG A 137 6.16 7.91 24.44
C ARG A 137 5.99 8.49 23.03
N ILE A 138 6.77 9.50 22.66
CA ILE A 138 6.74 10.10 21.32
C ILE A 138 7.09 9.05 20.26
N GLU A 139 8.22 8.34 20.44
CA GLU A 139 8.65 7.32 19.48
C GLU A 139 7.72 6.11 19.47
N GLY A 140 7.11 5.75 20.60
CA GLY A 140 6.05 4.74 20.66
C GLY A 140 4.84 5.11 19.80
N ARG A 141 4.40 6.39 19.79
CA ARG A 141 3.33 6.86 18.89
C ARG A 141 3.75 6.83 17.42
N ARG A 142 5.01 7.14 17.11
CA ARG A 142 5.55 7.01 15.76
C ARG A 142 5.61 5.55 15.30
N PHE A 143 5.99 4.64 16.18
CA PHE A 143 5.96 3.21 15.87
C PHE A 143 4.52 2.70 15.62
N GLU A 144 3.54 3.15 16.42
CA GLU A 144 2.12 2.87 16.15
C GLU A 144 1.68 3.44 14.79
N GLN A 145 2.12 4.65 14.44
CA GLN A 145 1.88 5.24 13.11
C GLN A 145 2.51 4.40 12.00
N ALA A 146 3.76 3.94 12.18
CA ALA A 146 4.45 3.10 11.20
C ALA A 146 3.72 1.76 10.97
N LYS A 147 3.18 1.12 12.02
CA LYS A 147 2.34 -0.07 11.89
C LYS A 147 1.09 0.18 11.05
N LEU A 148 0.42 1.31 11.27
CA LEU A 148 -0.76 1.70 10.47
C LEU A 148 -0.40 1.97 9.01
N GLN A 149 0.76 2.59 8.75
CA GLN A 149 1.25 2.84 7.39
C GLN A 149 1.61 1.53 6.67
N ALA A 150 2.29 0.60 7.35
CA ALA A 150 2.60 -0.72 6.79
C ALA A 150 1.32 -1.51 6.47
N ALA A 151 0.32 -1.49 7.36
CA ALA A 151 -0.98 -2.09 7.10
C ALA A 151 -1.71 -1.42 5.91
N ALA A 152 -1.65 -0.09 5.79
CA ALA A 152 -2.23 0.64 4.66
C ALA A 152 -1.58 0.24 3.34
N GLN A 153 -0.25 0.06 3.31
CA GLN A 153 0.47 -0.41 2.12
C GLN A 153 0.07 -1.85 1.75
N ALA A 154 -0.10 -2.75 2.72
CA ALA A 154 -0.58 -4.10 2.47
C ALA A 154 -2.02 -4.11 1.90
N VAL A 155 -2.92 -3.29 2.44
CA VAL A 155 -4.29 -3.13 1.93
C VAL A 155 -4.29 -2.52 0.53
N GLN A 156 -3.41 -1.54 0.25
CA GLN A 156 -3.25 -0.96 -1.07
C GLN A 156 -2.74 -1.98 -2.09
N LEU A 157 -1.73 -2.78 -1.73
CA LEU A 157 -1.23 -3.86 -2.58
C LEU A 157 -2.34 -4.87 -2.89
N ALA A 158 -3.16 -5.25 -1.90
CA ALA A 158 -4.29 -6.14 -2.10
C ALA A 158 -5.31 -5.55 -3.10
N ALA A 159 -5.61 -4.26 -3.00
CA ALA A 159 -6.50 -3.56 -3.91
C ALA A 159 -5.92 -3.46 -5.33
N ASP A 160 -4.63 -3.11 -5.46
CA ASP A 160 -3.95 -3.02 -6.76
C ASP A 160 -3.92 -4.39 -7.45
N THR A 161 -3.65 -5.44 -6.67
CA THR A 161 -3.65 -6.83 -7.15
C THR A 161 -5.03 -7.26 -7.64
N ARG A 162 -6.11 -6.95 -6.91
CA ARG A 162 -7.48 -7.25 -7.37
C ARG A 162 -7.82 -6.51 -8.66
N ARG A 163 -7.48 -5.21 -8.77
CA ARG A 163 -7.71 -4.44 -9.99
C ARG A 163 -6.94 -5.00 -11.19
N ALA A 164 -5.66 -5.31 -10.98
CA ALA A 164 -4.84 -5.92 -12.03
C ALA A 164 -5.34 -7.32 -12.43
N TYR A 165 -5.83 -8.11 -11.47
CA TYR A 165 -6.44 -9.41 -11.72
C TYR A 165 -7.67 -9.28 -12.63
N PHE A 166 -8.63 -8.42 -12.29
CA PHE A 166 -9.83 -8.22 -13.11
C PHE A 166 -9.49 -7.65 -14.49
N SER A 167 -8.49 -6.76 -14.57
CA SER A 167 -8.00 -6.25 -15.85
C SER A 167 -7.37 -7.36 -16.70
N ALA A 168 -6.55 -8.23 -16.10
CA ALA A 168 -5.90 -9.34 -16.81
C ALA A 168 -6.90 -10.39 -17.32
N VAL A 169 -7.89 -10.75 -16.50
CA VAL A 169 -8.97 -11.67 -16.92
C VAL A 169 -9.80 -11.07 -18.05
N ALA A 170 -10.22 -9.81 -17.92
CA ALA A 170 -10.99 -9.11 -18.96
C ALA A 170 -10.21 -8.99 -20.27
N ALA A 171 -8.93 -8.63 -20.22
CA ALA A 171 -8.09 -8.50 -21.39
C ALA A 171 -7.86 -9.87 -22.08
N ALA A 172 -7.68 -10.95 -21.31
CA ALA A 172 -7.60 -12.30 -21.86
C ALA A 172 -8.92 -12.73 -22.54
N GLN A 173 -10.05 -12.46 -21.90
CA GLN A 173 -11.39 -12.73 -22.45
C GLN A 173 -11.64 -11.92 -23.74
N SER A 174 -11.30 -10.63 -23.76
CA SER A 174 -11.40 -9.78 -24.96
C SER A 174 -10.48 -10.24 -26.09
N ALA A 175 -9.26 -10.71 -25.78
CA ALA A 175 -8.36 -11.26 -26.80
C ALA A 175 -8.87 -12.58 -27.41
N ALA A 176 -9.43 -13.46 -26.58
CA ALA A 176 -10.05 -14.69 -27.04
C ALA A 176 -11.29 -14.38 -27.92
N PHE A 177 -12.08 -13.39 -27.53
CA PHE A 177 -13.22 -12.93 -28.32
C PHE A 177 -12.80 -12.28 -29.64
N ALA A 178 -11.77 -11.42 -29.65
CA ALA A 178 -11.22 -10.82 -30.87
C ALA A 178 -10.69 -11.86 -31.86
N GLU A 179 -10.19 -13.01 -31.40
CA GLU A 179 -9.84 -14.13 -32.29
C GLU A 179 -11.08 -14.74 -32.95
N GLN A 180 -12.19 -14.89 -32.25
CA GLN A 180 -13.45 -15.36 -32.84
C GLN A 180 -13.96 -14.34 -33.89
N VAL A 181 -13.88 -13.05 -33.60
CA VAL A 181 -14.21 -11.97 -34.56
C VAL A 181 -13.35 -12.05 -35.83
N ARG A 182 -12.05 -12.27 -35.66
CA ARG A 182 -11.14 -12.44 -36.79
C ARG A 182 -11.54 -13.62 -37.69
N VAL A 183 -11.86 -14.77 -37.08
CA VAL A 183 -12.30 -15.97 -37.82
C VAL A 183 -13.58 -15.67 -38.60
N ALA A 184 -14.56 -15.01 -37.98
CA ALA A 184 -15.80 -14.64 -38.65
C ALA A 184 -15.58 -13.63 -39.80
N ALA A 185 -14.71 -12.61 -39.60
CA ALA A 185 -14.36 -11.63 -40.58
C ALA A 185 -13.59 -12.24 -41.79
N ASP A 186 -12.71 -13.22 -41.54
CA ASP A 186 -12.01 -13.97 -42.56
C ASP A 186 -12.99 -14.72 -43.48
N ALA A 187 -13.89 -15.50 -42.86
CA ALA A 187 -14.95 -16.21 -43.60
C ALA A 187 -15.86 -15.27 -44.44
N SER A 188 -16.21 -14.11 -43.86
CA SER A 188 -16.98 -13.06 -44.55
C SER A 188 -16.21 -12.50 -45.77
N SER A 189 -14.92 -12.19 -45.60
CA SER A 189 -14.06 -11.69 -46.68
C SER A 189 -13.87 -12.71 -47.82
N GLU A 190 -13.71 -14.01 -47.45
CA GLU A 190 -13.62 -15.10 -48.44
C GLU A 190 -14.94 -15.29 -49.20
N LEU A 191 -16.08 -15.22 -48.50
CA LEU A 191 -17.40 -15.25 -49.16
C LEU A 191 -17.57 -14.08 -50.13
N ALA A 192 -17.22 -12.86 -49.70
CA ALA A 192 -17.27 -11.66 -50.54
C ALA A 192 -16.44 -11.81 -51.81
N GLU A 193 -15.25 -12.39 -51.72
CA GLU A 193 -14.38 -12.64 -52.89
C GLU A 193 -15.06 -13.64 -53.87
N LYS A 194 -15.62 -14.73 -53.37
CA LYS A 194 -16.33 -15.72 -54.18
C LYS A 194 -17.56 -15.13 -54.88
N MET A 195 -18.35 -14.34 -54.14
CA MET A 195 -19.55 -13.67 -54.66
C MET A 195 -19.21 -12.62 -55.74
N ALA A 196 -18.13 -11.87 -55.56
CA ALA A 196 -17.67 -10.89 -56.56
C ALA A 196 -17.14 -11.56 -57.83
N LYS A 197 -16.45 -12.71 -57.74
CA LYS A 197 -15.96 -13.48 -58.88
C LYS A 197 -17.08 -13.99 -59.80
N VAL A 198 -18.25 -14.35 -59.19
CA VAL A 198 -19.42 -14.81 -59.97
C VAL A 198 -20.36 -13.65 -60.37
N GLY A 199 -19.98 -12.40 -60.10
CA GLY A 199 -20.73 -11.21 -60.50
C GLY A 199 -21.92 -10.84 -59.60
N ASN A 200 -22.12 -11.56 -58.48
CA ASN A 200 -23.22 -11.31 -57.55
C ASN A 200 -22.96 -10.15 -56.58
N TRP A 201 -21.69 -9.73 -56.42
CA TRP A 201 -21.30 -8.60 -55.59
C TRP A 201 -20.49 -7.57 -56.34
N SER A 202 -20.61 -6.30 -55.96
CA SER A 202 -19.76 -5.23 -56.50
C SER A 202 -18.35 -5.30 -55.93
N LYS A 203 -17.39 -4.73 -56.68
CA LYS A 203 -16.00 -4.56 -56.18
C LYS A 203 -15.95 -3.71 -54.90
N LEU A 204 -16.90 -2.77 -54.73
CA LEU A 204 -17.01 -1.97 -53.51
C LEU A 204 -17.39 -2.80 -52.30
N ASP A 205 -18.33 -3.70 -52.45
CA ASP A 205 -18.80 -4.54 -51.39
C ASP A 205 -17.73 -5.55 -50.96
N GLN A 206 -17.03 -6.16 -51.91
CA GLN A 206 -15.85 -6.97 -51.65
C GLN A 206 -14.77 -6.17 -50.88
N ALA A 207 -14.49 -4.91 -51.31
CA ALA A 207 -13.52 -4.06 -50.63
C ALA A 207 -13.92 -3.74 -49.17
N ARG A 208 -15.21 -3.53 -48.89
CA ARG A 208 -15.74 -3.30 -47.51
C ARG A 208 -15.53 -4.50 -46.62
N GLU A 209 -15.79 -5.72 -47.08
CA GLU A 209 -15.58 -6.93 -46.28
C GLU A 209 -14.08 -7.19 -46.04
N ARG A 210 -13.25 -6.93 -47.04
CA ARG A 210 -11.80 -6.99 -46.85
C ARG A 210 -11.29 -5.95 -45.86
N ALA A 211 -11.84 -4.73 -45.85
CA ALA A 211 -11.50 -3.71 -44.88
C ALA A 211 -11.88 -4.17 -43.46
N PHE A 212 -13.06 -4.73 -43.28
CA PHE A 212 -13.47 -5.29 -41.98
C PHE A 212 -12.52 -6.40 -41.47
N TYR A 213 -12.07 -7.29 -42.34
CA TYR A 213 -11.07 -8.30 -42.01
C TYR A 213 -9.74 -7.67 -41.54
N GLN A 214 -9.27 -6.60 -42.24
CA GLN A 214 -8.05 -5.89 -41.86
C GLN A 214 -8.22 -5.20 -40.46
N ASP A 215 -9.39 -4.62 -40.21
CA ASP A 215 -9.71 -4.02 -38.92
C ASP A 215 -9.74 -5.09 -37.83
N ALA A 216 -10.33 -6.25 -38.07
CA ALA A 216 -10.35 -7.38 -37.13
C ALA A 216 -8.95 -7.91 -36.81
N LEU A 217 -8.05 -8.00 -37.78
CA LEU A 217 -6.63 -8.35 -37.56
C LEU A 217 -5.92 -7.32 -36.67
N THR A 218 -6.16 -6.04 -36.94
CA THR A 218 -5.58 -4.95 -36.14
C THR A 218 -6.08 -4.98 -34.72
N GLN A 219 -7.39 -5.19 -34.53
CA GLN A 219 -8.01 -5.28 -33.21
C GLN A 219 -7.50 -6.50 -32.42
N LEU A 220 -7.35 -7.64 -33.08
CA LEU A 220 -6.76 -8.83 -32.47
C LEU A 220 -5.33 -8.58 -31.98
N ALA A 221 -4.50 -7.93 -32.82
CA ALA A 221 -3.13 -7.61 -32.42
C ALA A 221 -3.10 -6.70 -31.18
N ARG A 222 -3.96 -5.68 -31.11
CA ARG A 222 -4.11 -4.80 -29.95
C ARG A 222 -4.59 -5.55 -28.70
N SER A 223 -5.63 -6.37 -28.83
CA SER A 223 -6.18 -7.14 -27.71
C SER A 223 -5.19 -8.16 -27.14
N ARG A 224 -4.38 -8.80 -27.98
CA ARG A 224 -3.30 -9.70 -27.55
C ARG A 224 -2.19 -8.95 -26.79
N HIS A 225 -1.83 -7.76 -27.28
CA HIS A 225 -0.87 -6.91 -26.57
C HIS A 225 -1.41 -6.48 -25.20
N GLU A 226 -2.67 -6.03 -25.12
CA GLU A 226 -3.32 -5.64 -23.86
C GLU A 226 -3.41 -6.81 -22.87
N ALA A 227 -3.73 -8.00 -23.35
CA ALA A 227 -3.73 -9.21 -22.53
C ALA A 227 -2.33 -9.51 -21.96
N THR A 228 -1.29 -9.35 -22.76
CA THR A 228 0.09 -9.48 -22.30
C THR A 228 0.44 -8.40 -21.29
N ALA A 229 0.16 -7.13 -21.57
CA ALA A 229 0.49 -6.00 -20.72
C ALA A 229 -0.21 -6.08 -19.35
N SER A 230 -1.50 -6.41 -19.34
CA SER A 230 -2.28 -6.58 -18.10
C SER A 230 -1.80 -7.79 -17.28
N ARG A 231 -1.42 -8.90 -17.93
CA ARG A 231 -0.82 -10.06 -17.27
C ARG A 231 0.52 -9.71 -16.64
N GLU A 232 1.39 -8.98 -17.34
CA GLU A 232 2.68 -8.52 -16.82
C GLU A 232 2.51 -7.56 -15.64
N GLN A 233 1.49 -6.71 -15.66
CA GLN A 233 1.16 -5.86 -14.52
C GLN A 233 0.79 -6.68 -13.29
N LEU A 234 -0.02 -7.72 -13.47
CA LEU A 234 -0.37 -8.66 -12.39
C LEU A 234 0.88 -9.39 -11.88
N ILE A 235 1.73 -9.92 -12.76
CA ILE A 235 3.01 -10.60 -12.42
C ILE A 235 3.89 -9.70 -11.53
N ARG A 236 4.02 -8.42 -11.86
CA ARG A 236 4.81 -7.47 -11.05
C ARG A 236 4.25 -7.29 -9.65
N LEU A 237 2.92 -7.18 -9.50
CA LEU A 237 2.28 -7.04 -8.18
C LEU A 237 2.37 -8.31 -7.35
N LEU A 238 2.27 -9.48 -7.99
CA LEU A 238 2.45 -10.78 -7.35
C LEU A 238 3.91 -11.05 -6.97
N GLY A 239 4.88 -10.29 -7.53
CA GLY A 239 6.32 -10.49 -7.32
C GLY A 239 6.83 -11.81 -7.92
N LEU A 240 6.22 -12.29 -9.01
CA LEU A 240 6.56 -13.56 -9.64
C LEU A 240 7.69 -13.41 -10.65
N TRP A 241 8.55 -14.44 -10.74
CA TRP A 241 9.64 -14.51 -11.70
C TRP A 241 9.94 -15.98 -12.11
N GLY A 242 10.61 -16.15 -13.26
CA GLY A 242 10.98 -17.48 -13.77
C GLY A 242 9.74 -18.36 -14.02
N GLU A 243 9.76 -19.58 -13.56
CA GLU A 243 8.70 -20.58 -13.77
C GLU A 243 7.37 -20.23 -13.08
N GLN A 244 7.40 -19.41 -12.02
CA GLN A 244 6.19 -18.96 -11.31
C GLN A 244 5.27 -18.09 -12.17
N GLN A 245 5.74 -17.56 -13.30
CA GLN A 245 4.92 -16.77 -14.24
C GLN A 245 3.90 -17.64 -15.01
N ASN A 246 4.02 -18.97 -14.97
CA ASN A 246 3.16 -19.92 -15.66
C ASN A 246 1.91 -20.28 -14.84
N PHE A 247 1.15 -19.29 -14.42
CA PHE A 247 -0.15 -19.50 -13.77
C PHE A 247 -1.31 -19.39 -14.75
N THR A 248 -2.46 -19.96 -14.41
CA THR A 248 -3.69 -19.90 -15.20
C THR A 248 -4.65 -18.85 -14.63
N LEU A 249 -5.30 -18.10 -15.53
CA LEU A 249 -6.42 -17.23 -15.22
C LEU A 249 -7.73 -17.92 -15.66
N PRO A 250 -8.87 -17.60 -15.05
CA PRO A 250 -10.16 -18.06 -15.53
C PRO A 250 -10.49 -17.46 -16.92
N ASP A 251 -11.31 -18.16 -17.70
CA ASP A 251 -11.67 -17.76 -19.06
C ASP A 251 -12.56 -16.52 -19.10
N ARG A 252 -13.26 -16.20 -18.01
CA ARG A 252 -14.17 -15.07 -17.91
C ARG A 252 -14.19 -14.44 -16.53
N LEU A 253 -14.62 -13.18 -16.49
CA LEU A 253 -14.88 -12.44 -15.26
C LEU A 253 -15.99 -13.11 -14.42
N PRO A 254 -15.96 -12.95 -13.07
CA PRO A 254 -17.06 -13.39 -12.20
C PRO A 254 -18.36 -12.67 -12.55
N ASP A 255 -19.49 -13.37 -12.39
CA ASP A 255 -20.81 -12.78 -12.63
C ASP A 255 -21.11 -11.62 -11.68
N LEU A 256 -21.91 -10.66 -12.13
CA LEU A 256 -22.37 -9.55 -11.31
C LEU A 256 -23.22 -10.05 -10.12
N PRO A 257 -23.10 -9.44 -8.94
CA PRO A 257 -24.02 -9.75 -7.83
C PRO A 257 -25.45 -9.42 -8.22
N SER A 258 -26.42 -10.12 -7.62
CA SER A 258 -27.84 -9.92 -7.90
C SER A 258 -28.33 -8.52 -7.54
N GLN A 259 -27.75 -7.92 -6.49
CA GLN A 259 -28.04 -6.56 -6.04
C GLN A 259 -26.75 -5.86 -5.59
N PRO A 260 -26.60 -4.56 -5.83
CA PRO A 260 -25.48 -3.81 -5.34
C PRO A 260 -25.59 -3.61 -3.82
N LYS A 261 -24.46 -3.57 -3.13
CA LYS A 261 -24.42 -3.28 -1.69
C LYS A 261 -24.82 -1.82 -1.43
N GLU A 262 -25.72 -1.61 -0.49
CA GLU A 262 -26.03 -0.28 0.02
C GLU A 262 -25.08 0.08 1.17
N MET A 263 -24.56 1.31 1.16
CA MET A 263 -23.61 1.79 2.16
C MET A 263 -24.02 3.22 2.62
N ASN A 264 -25.09 3.29 3.40
CA ASN A 264 -25.63 4.57 3.88
C ASN A 264 -24.65 5.33 4.80
N ASP A 265 -23.77 4.62 5.54
CA ASP A 265 -22.83 5.20 6.50
C ASP A 265 -21.38 5.18 6.01
N ALA A 266 -21.14 5.07 4.69
CA ALA A 266 -19.80 4.90 4.13
C ALA A 266 -18.81 6.02 4.55
N GLU A 267 -19.25 7.28 4.61
CA GLU A 267 -18.40 8.40 5.05
C GLU A 267 -18.01 8.28 6.54
N ALA A 268 -18.96 7.92 7.41
CA ALA A 268 -18.69 7.74 8.83
C ALA A 268 -17.77 6.56 9.09
N GLN A 269 -17.96 5.46 8.36
CA GLN A 269 -17.08 4.30 8.41
C GLN A 269 -15.66 4.65 7.94
N ALA A 270 -15.51 5.40 6.85
CA ALA A 270 -14.20 5.82 6.37
C ALA A 270 -13.43 6.65 7.41
N LEU A 271 -14.05 7.64 8.03
CA LEU A 271 -13.39 8.47 9.05
C LEU A 271 -12.89 7.69 10.27
N THR A 272 -13.49 6.52 10.55
CA THR A 272 -13.12 5.69 11.69
C THR A 272 -12.21 4.52 11.32
N ARG A 273 -12.44 3.89 10.17
CA ARG A 273 -11.78 2.64 9.75
C ARG A 273 -10.55 2.84 8.89
N ARG A 274 -10.43 3.95 8.15
CA ARG A 274 -9.30 4.20 7.26
C ARG A 274 -7.99 4.25 8.04
N LEU A 275 -7.01 3.52 7.55
CA LEU A 275 -5.69 3.42 8.17
C LEU A 275 -4.89 4.71 8.04
N ASP A 276 -4.99 5.44 6.92
CA ASP A 276 -4.34 6.74 6.72
C ASP A 276 -4.88 7.80 7.69
N MET A 277 -6.20 7.77 7.98
CA MET A 277 -6.82 8.65 8.96
C MET A 277 -6.34 8.36 10.38
N GLN A 278 -6.21 7.08 10.73
CA GLN A 278 -5.67 6.65 12.02
C GLN A 278 -4.19 7.02 12.15
N ALA A 279 -3.40 6.82 11.10
CA ALA A 279 -1.99 7.21 11.05
C ALA A 279 -1.79 8.72 11.22
N ALA A 280 -2.60 9.55 10.52
CA ALA A 280 -2.55 11.00 10.64
C ALA A 280 -2.88 11.48 12.07
N ARG A 281 -3.84 10.83 12.75
CA ARG A 281 -4.12 11.12 14.17
C ARG A 281 -2.94 10.78 15.07
N ARG A 282 -2.28 9.64 14.86
CA ARG A 282 -1.08 9.26 15.64
C ARG A 282 0.08 10.23 15.43
N ASP A 283 0.26 10.71 14.20
CA ASP A 283 1.26 11.75 13.89
C ASP A 283 0.95 13.06 14.63
N THR A 284 -0.31 13.50 14.63
CA THR A 284 -0.73 14.70 15.37
C THR A 284 -0.52 14.55 16.88
N GLU A 285 -0.81 13.39 17.45
CA GLU A 285 -0.54 13.10 18.86
C GLU A 285 0.96 13.10 19.17
N ALA A 286 1.79 12.50 18.31
CA ALA A 286 3.23 12.47 18.49
C ALA A 286 3.85 13.87 18.41
N THR A 287 3.41 14.69 17.46
CA THR A 287 3.89 16.07 17.31
C THR A 287 3.42 16.98 18.44
N ALA A 288 2.23 16.75 19.01
CA ALA A 288 1.74 17.44 20.20
C ALA A 288 2.61 17.12 21.43
N ASP A 289 2.94 15.84 21.66
CA ASP A 289 3.83 15.43 22.75
C ASP A 289 5.24 16.00 22.56
N ALA A 290 5.75 16.01 21.31
CA ALA A 290 7.05 16.59 20.98
C ALA A 290 7.09 18.11 21.24
N LEU A 291 6.01 18.84 20.92
CA LEU A 291 5.89 20.26 21.24
C LEU A 291 5.89 20.48 22.75
N GLY A 292 5.15 19.67 23.52
CA GLY A 292 5.11 19.71 24.98
C GLY A 292 6.50 19.50 25.59
N LEU A 293 7.22 18.47 25.14
CA LEU A 293 8.60 18.21 25.57
C LEU A 293 9.53 19.36 25.20
N THR A 294 9.47 19.89 23.98
CA THR A 294 10.31 20.98 23.52
C THR A 294 10.07 22.27 24.33
N LYS A 295 8.80 22.57 24.67
CA LYS A 295 8.49 23.72 25.56
C LYS A 295 9.07 23.54 26.95
N ALA A 296 9.03 22.33 27.51
CA ALA A 296 9.53 22.03 28.84
C ALA A 296 11.08 22.04 28.92
N THR A 297 11.76 21.67 27.83
CA THR A 297 13.22 21.44 27.82
C THR A 297 13.99 22.36 26.89
N GLY A 298 13.33 23.29 26.18
CA GLY A 298 13.94 24.08 25.12
C GLY A 298 15.12 24.95 25.56
N PHE A 299 15.19 25.29 26.85
CA PHE A 299 16.26 26.07 27.45
C PHE A 299 17.38 25.21 28.09
N ILE A 300 17.18 23.86 28.23
CA ILE A 300 18.19 22.95 28.77
C ILE A 300 18.74 22.11 27.62
N ASN A 301 19.99 22.32 27.25
CA ASN A 301 20.64 21.54 26.20
C ASN A 301 21.45 20.38 26.78
N VAL A 302 22.25 20.68 27.82
CA VAL A 302 23.15 19.74 28.48
C VAL A 302 22.95 19.86 29.99
N PHE A 303 22.71 18.73 30.64
CA PHE A 303 22.75 18.61 32.09
C PHE A 303 23.31 17.23 32.42
N ASP A 304 24.60 17.22 32.75
CA ASP A 304 25.36 16.00 33.08
C ASP A 304 25.79 16.03 34.52
N ALA A 305 25.88 14.86 35.15
CA ALA A 305 26.45 14.69 36.47
C ALA A 305 27.39 13.49 36.48
N GLY A 306 28.51 13.64 37.16
CA GLY A 306 29.55 12.62 37.17
C GLY A 306 30.36 12.56 38.44
N TYR A 307 31.16 11.53 38.52
CA TYR A 307 32.17 11.35 39.53
C TYR A 307 33.55 11.53 38.91
N ALA A 308 34.39 12.34 39.56
CA ALA A 308 35.78 12.62 39.11
C ALA A 308 36.78 12.15 40.19
N ASN A 309 37.87 11.54 39.74
CA ASN A 309 39.00 11.15 40.57
C ASN A 309 40.30 11.72 39.93
N LYS A 310 41.01 12.51 40.74
CA LYS A 310 42.23 13.16 40.34
C LYS A 310 43.42 12.64 41.15
N SER A 311 44.49 12.34 40.51
CA SER A 311 45.71 11.82 41.12
C SER A 311 46.91 12.56 40.55
N SER A 312 47.69 13.26 41.43
CA SER A 312 48.90 14.02 41.06
C SER A 312 50.11 13.48 41.81
N THR A 313 51.28 13.56 41.18
CA THR A 313 52.54 13.07 41.75
C THR A 313 52.81 13.80 43.08
N GLY A 314 53.00 13.03 44.16
CA GLY A 314 53.32 13.59 45.48
C GLY A 314 52.13 14.17 46.24
N LYS A 315 50.91 14.08 45.73
CA LYS A 315 49.70 14.55 46.41
C LYS A 315 48.71 13.38 46.72
N PRO A 316 47.89 13.49 47.77
CA PRO A 316 46.81 12.53 48.02
C PRO A 316 45.83 12.50 46.84
N ARG A 317 45.15 11.37 46.61
CA ARG A 317 44.08 11.25 45.64
C ARG A 317 42.87 12.11 46.01
N GLU A 318 42.37 12.89 45.08
CA GLU A 318 41.21 13.75 45.23
C GLU A 318 40.02 13.08 44.57
N ASN A 319 38.89 13.10 45.22
CA ASN A 319 37.61 12.56 44.71
C ASN A 319 36.57 13.68 44.78
N GLY A 320 35.80 13.80 43.75
CA GLY A 320 34.75 14.80 43.65
C GLY A 320 33.57 14.35 42.77
N PHE A 321 32.59 15.19 42.73
CA PHE A 321 31.53 15.13 41.74
C PHE A 321 31.63 16.31 40.79
N GLU A 322 31.27 16.10 39.54
CA GLU A 322 31.24 17.11 38.51
C GLU A 322 29.79 17.27 37.99
N VAL A 323 29.37 18.50 37.81
CA VAL A 323 28.09 18.84 37.22
C VAL A 323 28.32 19.79 36.09
N THR A 324 27.88 19.41 34.90
CA THR A 324 27.95 20.24 33.68
C THR A 324 26.55 20.69 33.32
N LEU A 325 26.36 22.01 33.30
CA LEU A 325 25.11 22.64 32.86
C LEU A 325 25.44 23.68 31.78
N GLU A 326 24.83 23.51 30.60
CA GLU A 326 24.91 24.54 29.54
C GLU A 326 23.99 25.71 29.89
N LEU A 327 24.55 26.91 29.96
CA LEU A 327 23.77 28.12 30.24
C LEU A 327 23.24 28.70 28.91
N PRO A 328 21.92 28.88 28.75
CA PRO A 328 21.27 29.34 27.51
C PRO A 328 21.40 30.87 27.36
N ILE A 329 22.64 31.39 27.31
CA ILE A 329 22.87 32.83 27.25
C ILE A 329 22.46 33.42 25.88
N PHE A 330 22.69 32.68 24.79
CA PHE A 330 22.44 33.10 23.43
C PHE A 330 21.19 32.45 22.80
N ASP A 331 20.84 31.21 23.18
CA ASP A 331 19.70 30.48 22.64
C ASP A 331 18.81 29.95 23.78
N TRP A 332 17.72 30.65 24.02
CA TRP A 332 16.66 30.27 24.97
C TRP A 332 15.67 29.23 24.38
N GLY A 333 15.97 28.62 23.25
CA GLY A 333 15.16 27.61 22.61
C GLY A 333 13.93 28.13 21.87
N SER A 334 13.80 29.44 21.66
CA SER A 334 12.65 30.04 20.99
C SER A 334 12.45 29.51 19.57
N ALA A 335 13.54 29.35 18.80
CA ALA A 335 13.51 28.78 17.46
C ALA A 335 13.11 27.29 17.47
N LYS A 336 13.58 26.51 18.47
CA LYS A 336 13.19 25.11 18.64
C LYS A 336 11.70 24.98 18.93
N VAL A 337 11.16 25.83 19.82
CA VAL A 337 9.73 25.86 20.14
C VAL A 337 8.90 26.30 18.94
N ALA A 338 9.31 27.33 18.20
CA ALA A 338 8.62 27.79 16.99
C ALA A 338 8.58 26.70 15.91
N ARG A 339 9.69 25.97 15.70
CA ARG A 339 9.74 24.81 14.79
C ARG A 339 8.79 23.71 15.21
N ALA A 340 8.81 23.30 16.49
CA ALA A 340 7.92 22.26 17.00
C ALA A 340 6.43 22.66 16.90
N GLN A 341 6.10 23.93 17.14
CA GLN A 341 4.77 24.48 16.95
C GLN A 341 4.33 24.45 15.48
N ALA A 342 5.20 24.83 14.56
CA ALA A 342 4.93 24.76 13.12
C ALA A 342 4.72 23.29 12.66
N GLN A 343 5.52 22.36 13.14
CA GLN A 343 5.36 20.93 12.85
C GLN A 343 4.03 20.38 13.39
N TYR A 344 3.63 20.74 14.61
CA TYR A 344 2.33 20.38 15.17
C TYR A 344 1.17 20.95 14.31
N MET A 345 1.20 22.23 13.96
CA MET A 345 0.16 22.82 13.11
C MET A 345 0.12 22.19 11.72
N GLN A 346 1.28 21.83 11.16
CA GLN A 346 1.37 21.09 9.90
C GLN A 346 0.66 19.72 10.00
N SER A 347 0.86 18.97 11.08
CA SER A 347 0.20 17.67 11.28
C SER A 347 -1.31 17.82 11.47
N VAL A 348 -1.78 18.86 12.18
CA VAL A 348 -3.22 19.17 12.32
C VAL A 348 -3.85 19.44 10.96
N HIS A 349 -3.23 20.29 10.13
CA HIS A 349 -3.74 20.59 8.79
C HIS A 349 -3.72 19.38 7.86
N ARG A 350 -2.67 18.53 7.93
CA ARG A 350 -2.62 17.26 7.18
C ARG A 350 -3.73 16.30 7.61
N THR A 351 -4.02 16.18 8.90
CA THR A 351 -5.11 15.35 9.40
C THR A 351 -6.47 15.86 8.92
N THR A 352 -6.67 17.19 8.89
CA THR A 352 -7.90 17.80 8.36
C THR A 352 -8.04 17.53 6.86
N ASP A 353 -6.95 17.70 6.07
CA ASP A 353 -6.94 17.42 4.64
C ASP A 353 -7.25 15.93 4.34
N THR A 354 -6.65 15.01 5.10
CA THR A 354 -6.95 13.57 5.01
C THR A 354 -8.43 13.28 5.28
N ALA A 355 -9.05 13.95 6.26
CA ALA A 355 -10.47 13.77 6.57
C ALA A 355 -11.37 14.28 5.44
N VAL A 356 -11.04 15.45 4.85
CA VAL A 356 -11.79 16.02 3.72
C VAL A 356 -11.70 15.11 2.49
N ARG A 357 -10.48 14.64 2.16
CA ARG A 357 -10.26 13.70 1.05
C ARG A 357 -11.01 12.39 1.28
N ALA A 358 -10.90 11.80 2.46
CA ALA A 358 -11.56 10.53 2.78
C ALA A 358 -13.07 10.59 2.51
N ARG A 359 -13.74 11.68 2.90
CA ARG A 359 -15.18 11.87 2.64
C ARG A 359 -15.48 12.01 1.15
N SER A 360 -14.66 12.78 0.43
CA SER A 360 -14.85 13.00 -1.01
C SER A 360 -14.63 11.72 -1.81
N GLU A 361 -13.53 11.03 -1.55
CA GLU A 361 -13.14 9.77 -2.22
C GLU A 361 -14.20 8.67 -2.04
N VAL A 362 -14.76 8.54 -0.83
CA VAL A 362 -15.83 7.56 -0.57
C VAL A 362 -17.09 7.87 -1.34
N ARG A 363 -17.51 9.15 -1.40
CA ARG A 363 -18.69 9.55 -2.20
C ARG A 363 -18.49 9.28 -3.68
N GLU A 364 -17.31 9.64 -4.21
CA GLU A 364 -16.95 9.38 -5.61
C GLU A 364 -16.92 7.88 -5.89
N ALA A 365 -16.24 7.09 -5.06
CA ALA A 365 -16.13 5.64 -5.23
C ALA A 365 -17.50 4.95 -5.13
N TYR A 366 -18.38 5.39 -4.23
CA TYR A 366 -19.74 4.84 -4.12
C TYR A 366 -20.60 5.20 -5.34
N SER A 367 -20.53 6.44 -5.82
CA SER A 367 -21.21 6.86 -7.05
C SER A 367 -20.70 6.05 -8.26
N SER A 368 -19.40 5.89 -8.40
CA SER A 368 -18.78 5.07 -9.46
C SER A 368 -19.23 3.61 -9.38
N TYR A 369 -19.22 3.01 -8.18
CA TYR A 369 -19.67 1.64 -7.96
C TYR A 369 -21.13 1.43 -8.38
N ARG A 370 -22.04 2.34 -8.00
CA ARG A 370 -23.46 2.26 -8.39
C ARG A 370 -23.63 2.41 -9.88
N THR A 371 -23.01 3.43 -10.48
CA THR A 371 -23.11 3.69 -11.92
C THR A 371 -22.57 2.52 -12.75
N THR A 372 -21.38 1.99 -12.41
CA THR A 372 -20.80 0.87 -13.16
C THR A 372 -21.61 -0.41 -12.98
N TYR A 373 -22.23 -0.65 -11.82
CA TYR A 373 -23.16 -1.75 -11.63
C TYR A 373 -24.38 -1.64 -12.55
N ASP A 374 -25.02 -0.46 -12.57
CA ASP A 374 -26.23 -0.24 -13.39
C ASP A 374 -25.93 -0.39 -14.89
N ILE A 375 -24.76 0.13 -15.34
CA ILE A 375 -24.32 -0.04 -16.74
C ILE A 375 -24.04 -1.51 -17.06
N ALA A 376 -23.26 -2.20 -16.24
CA ALA A 376 -22.91 -3.60 -16.50
C ALA A 376 -24.15 -4.52 -16.46
N ARG A 377 -25.07 -4.25 -15.55
CA ARG A 377 -26.35 -4.95 -15.47
C ARG A 377 -27.21 -4.70 -16.72
N HIS A 378 -27.30 -3.44 -17.18
CA HIS A 378 -28.05 -3.08 -18.40
C HIS A 378 -27.49 -3.82 -19.62
N TYR A 379 -26.15 -3.87 -19.77
CA TYR A 379 -25.54 -4.65 -20.86
C TYR A 379 -25.84 -6.14 -20.75
N ARG A 380 -25.74 -6.73 -19.57
CA ARG A 380 -26.00 -8.16 -19.34
C ARG A 380 -27.47 -8.54 -19.59
N ASP A 381 -28.38 -7.74 -19.02
CA ASP A 381 -29.80 -8.14 -18.96
C ASP A 381 -30.61 -7.65 -20.17
N GLU A 382 -30.21 -6.57 -20.82
CA GLU A 382 -30.98 -5.93 -21.89
C GLU A 382 -30.21 -5.85 -23.22
N VAL A 383 -29.03 -5.21 -23.27
CA VAL A 383 -28.36 -4.91 -24.54
C VAL A 383 -27.89 -6.17 -25.27
N VAL A 384 -27.13 -7.05 -24.60
CA VAL A 384 -26.60 -8.28 -25.20
C VAL A 384 -27.72 -9.23 -25.62
N PRO A 385 -28.76 -9.51 -24.81
CA PRO A 385 -29.90 -10.34 -25.23
C PRO A 385 -30.70 -9.73 -26.38
N LEU A 386 -30.91 -8.41 -26.39
CA LEU A 386 -31.60 -7.71 -27.48
C LEU A 386 -30.81 -7.83 -28.79
N ARG A 387 -29.49 -7.56 -28.78
CA ARG A 387 -28.61 -7.70 -29.95
C ARG A 387 -28.61 -9.13 -30.48
N LYS A 388 -28.56 -10.11 -29.57
CA LYS A 388 -28.70 -11.53 -29.97
C LYS A 388 -30.01 -11.80 -30.66
N LYS A 389 -31.14 -11.32 -30.10
CA LYS A 389 -32.48 -11.50 -30.71
C LYS A 389 -32.59 -10.86 -32.09
N ILE A 390 -32.03 -9.65 -32.27
CA ILE A 390 -31.97 -8.97 -33.57
C ILE A 390 -31.15 -9.80 -34.57
N SER A 391 -29.98 -10.29 -34.16
CA SER A 391 -29.13 -11.11 -35.01
C SER A 391 -29.79 -12.42 -35.44
N ASP A 392 -30.47 -13.10 -34.50
CA ASP A 392 -31.24 -14.32 -34.78
C ASP A 392 -32.38 -14.04 -35.80
N GLU A 393 -33.09 -12.90 -35.70
CA GLU A 393 -34.15 -12.47 -36.62
C GLU A 393 -33.60 -12.09 -38.01
N VAL A 394 -32.48 -11.33 -38.05
CA VAL A 394 -31.83 -10.99 -39.31
C VAL A 394 -31.35 -12.25 -40.04
N LEU A 395 -30.82 -13.24 -39.33
CA LEU A 395 -30.42 -14.52 -39.87
C LEU A 395 -31.63 -15.29 -40.45
N LEU A 396 -32.78 -15.30 -39.78
CA LEU A 396 -34.03 -15.92 -40.31
C LEU A 396 -34.50 -15.22 -41.58
N ARG A 397 -34.50 -13.88 -41.63
CA ARG A 397 -34.86 -13.09 -42.82
C ARG A 397 -33.88 -13.34 -43.96
N TYR A 398 -32.61 -13.43 -43.68
CA TYR A 398 -31.61 -13.77 -44.71
C TYR A 398 -31.86 -15.15 -45.30
N ASN A 399 -32.12 -16.16 -44.47
CA ASN A 399 -32.48 -17.51 -44.93
C ASN A 399 -33.80 -17.53 -45.75
N GLY A 400 -34.75 -16.64 -45.40
CA GLY A 400 -35.98 -16.42 -46.18
C GLY A 400 -35.82 -15.52 -47.40
N MET A 401 -34.59 -15.09 -47.78
CA MET A 401 -34.32 -14.15 -48.87
C MET A 401 -34.96 -12.75 -48.68
N LEU A 402 -35.30 -12.38 -47.42
CA LEU A 402 -35.91 -11.09 -47.06
C LEU A 402 -34.94 -10.07 -46.51
N ALA A 403 -33.71 -10.47 -46.25
CA ALA A 403 -32.61 -9.59 -45.83
C ALA A 403 -31.40 -9.83 -46.72
N SER A 404 -30.59 -8.80 -46.90
CA SER A 404 -29.32 -8.89 -47.63
C SER A 404 -28.20 -9.46 -46.77
N VAL A 405 -27.16 -10.02 -47.40
CA VAL A 405 -25.92 -10.42 -46.70
C VAL A 405 -25.27 -9.25 -45.97
N PHE A 406 -25.38 -8.02 -46.55
CA PHE A 406 -24.85 -6.82 -45.90
C PHE A 406 -25.53 -6.47 -44.60
N GLU A 407 -26.85 -6.62 -44.55
CA GLU A 407 -27.64 -6.42 -43.33
C GLU A 407 -27.23 -7.43 -42.24
N LEU A 408 -27.09 -8.71 -42.63
CA LEU A 408 -26.63 -9.77 -41.75
C LEU A 408 -25.23 -9.49 -41.17
N LEU A 409 -24.29 -9.07 -42.05
CA LEU A 409 -22.91 -8.79 -41.63
C LEU A 409 -22.82 -7.52 -40.80
N ALA A 410 -23.60 -6.47 -41.13
CA ALA A 410 -23.65 -5.24 -40.33
C ALA A 410 -24.18 -5.51 -38.93
N ASP A 411 -25.25 -6.28 -38.79
CA ASP A 411 -25.85 -6.66 -37.51
C ASP A 411 -24.90 -7.55 -36.67
N SER A 412 -24.24 -8.52 -37.31
CA SER A 412 -23.22 -9.33 -36.65
C SER A 412 -22.09 -8.49 -36.04
N ARG A 413 -21.62 -7.44 -36.71
CA ARG A 413 -20.62 -6.49 -36.17
C ARG A 413 -21.13 -5.77 -34.95
N GLU A 414 -22.38 -5.30 -34.96
CA GLU A 414 -23.00 -4.63 -33.82
C GLU A 414 -23.17 -5.57 -32.63
N GLN A 415 -23.52 -6.85 -32.84
CA GLN A 415 -23.57 -7.86 -31.80
C GLN A 415 -22.18 -8.10 -31.19
N LEU A 416 -21.15 -8.24 -32.02
CA LEU A 416 -19.76 -8.42 -31.57
C LEU A 416 -19.29 -7.23 -30.72
N ASN A 417 -19.58 -6.00 -31.12
CA ASN A 417 -19.27 -4.79 -30.37
C ASN A 417 -19.98 -4.78 -29.00
N SER A 418 -21.24 -5.20 -28.96
CA SER A 418 -22.01 -5.24 -27.69
C SER A 418 -21.45 -6.24 -26.69
N VAL A 419 -20.91 -7.37 -27.13
CA VAL A 419 -20.27 -8.38 -26.27
C VAL A 419 -18.94 -7.83 -25.72
N ASN A 420 -18.12 -7.18 -26.54
CA ASN A 420 -16.87 -6.59 -26.06
C ASN A 420 -17.14 -5.50 -25.01
N THR A 421 -18.11 -4.62 -25.25
CA THR A 421 -18.51 -3.58 -24.30
C THR A 421 -19.06 -4.21 -22.99
N ALA A 422 -19.78 -5.33 -23.07
CA ALA A 422 -20.25 -6.04 -21.88
C ALA A 422 -19.07 -6.55 -21.01
N ILE A 423 -18.01 -7.08 -21.64
CA ILE A 423 -16.80 -7.49 -20.92
C ILE A 423 -16.14 -6.28 -20.23
N GLU A 424 -16.02 -5.16 -20.92
CA GLU A 424 -15.42 -3.92 -20.40
C GLU A 424 -16.23 -3.36 -19.23
N THR A 425 -17.56 -3.26 -19.36
CA THR A 425 -18.42 -2.75 -18.29
C THR A 425 -18.42 -3.66 -17.05
N GLN A 426 -18.34 -4.98 -17.22
CA GLN A 426 -18.22 -5.94 -16.13
C GLN A 426 -16.88 -5.82 -15.40
N ARG A 427 -15.77 -5.63 -16.13
CA ARG A 427 -14.45 -5.31 -15.56
C ARG A 427 -14.52 -4.01 -14.74
N ASP A 428 -15.10 -2.97 -15.29
CA ASP A 428 -15.18 -1.65 -14.66
C ASP A 428 -15.99 -1.69 -13.36
N PHE A 429 -17.04 -2.51 -13.31
CA PHE A 429 -17.76 -2.77 -12.07
C PHE A 429 -16.86 -3.39 -10.98
N TRP A 430 -16.10 -4.44 -11.29
CA TRP A 430 -15.23 -5.10 -10.31
C TRP A 430 -14.07 -4.20 -9.85
N ILE A 431 -13.58 -3.35 -10.74
CA ILE A 431 -12.57 -2.32 -10.39
C ILE A 431 -13.20 -1.26 -9.46
N ALA A 432 -14.41 -0.79 -9.76
CA ALA A 432 -15.11 0.19 -8.93
C ALA A 432 -15.48 -0.39 -7.55
N GLU A 433 -15.87 -1.65 -7.46
CA GLU A 433 -16.11 -2.36 -6.19
C GLU A 433 -14.84 -2.41 -5.34
N THR A 434 -13.71 -2.75 -5.95
CA THR A 434 -12.41 -2.75 -5.28
C THR A 434 -12.01 -1.36 -4.79
N ARG A 435 -12.25 -0.30 -5.60
CA ARG A 435 -11.99 1.09 -5.22
C ARG A 435 -12.84 1.54 -4.04
N LEU A 436 -14.14 1.20 -4.06
CA LEU A 436 -15.04 1.52 -2.94
C LEU A 436 -14.59 0.86 -1.64
N HIS A 437 -14.24 -0.42 -1.71
CA HIS A 437 -13.72 -1.14 -0.55
C HIS A 437 -12.45 -0.50 0.02
N THR A 438 -11.53 -0.08 -0.84
CA THR A 438 -10.28 0.59 -0.46
C THR A 438 -10.54 1.99 0.10
N ALA A 439 -11.44 2.77 -0.49
CA ALA A 439 -11.81 4.11 -0.04
C ALA A 439 -12.39 4.10 1.37
N VAL A 440 -13.10 3.03 1.76
CA VAL A 440 -13.68 2.89 3.12
C VAL A 440 -12.67 2.37 4.14
N ASN A 441 -11.77 1.46 3.76
CA ASN A 441 -10.96 0.69 4.70
C ASN A 441 -9.46 0.99 4.66
N GLY A 442 -8.90 1.32 3.50
CA GLY A 442 -7.45 1.37 3.30
C GLY A 442 -6.84 2.75 3.44
N GLY A 443 -7.31 3.68 2.68
CA GLY A 443 -6.75 5.00 2.53
C GLY A 443 -6.78 5.48 1.07
N SER A 444 -6.28 6.69 0.84
CA SER A 444 -6.13 7.26 -0.50
C SER A 444 -5.19 6.38 -1.31
N ALA A 445 -5.64 5.95 -2.49
CA ALA A 445 -4.72 5.52 -3.51
C ALA A 445 -3.85 6.76 -3.84
N ASN A 446 -2.64 6.82 -3.30
CA ASN A 446 -1.67 7.78 -3.79
C ASN A 446 -1.47 7.46 -5.27
N GLU A 447 -2.17 8.18 -6.13
CA GLU A 447 -1.64 8.43 -7.44
C GLU A 447 -0.28 9.06 -7.18
N THR A 448 0.78 8.29 -7.35
CA THR A 448 2.12 8.82 -7.51
C THR A 448 1.98 9.86 -8.62
N ARG A 449 1.81 11.14 -8.21
CA ARG A 449 2.07 12.24 -9.10
C ARG A 449 3.51 12.05 -9.52
N THR A 450 3.71 11.39 -10.64
CA THR A 450 4.86 11.64 -11.48
C THR A 450 4.73 13.11 -11.85
N THR A 451 5.36 13.95 -11.04
CA THR A 451 5.70 15.31 -11.46
C THR A 451 6.54 15.19 -12.73
N PRO A 452 6.20 15.96 -13.76
CA PRO A 452 6.91 15.95 -15.04
C PRO A 452 8.35 16.42 -14.87
#